data_e4f9e251fa9fa59411656d119cdf6a83
#
_entry.id   e4f9e251fa9fa59411656d119cdf6a83
#
_cell.length_a   1.000
_cell.length_b   1.000
_cell.length_c   1.000
_cell.angle_alpha   90.00
_cell.angle_beta   90.00
_cell.angle_gamma   90.00
#
_symmetry.space_group_name_H-M   'P 1'
#
loop_
_entity.id
_entity.type
_entity.pdbx_description
1 polymer ?
#
loop_
_entity_poly.entity_id
_entity_poly.type
_entity_poly.pdbx_seq_one_letter_code
_entity_poly.pdbx_strand_id
1 'polypeptide(L)' 'MTNREIIKNLDREQLERFIFAVMNRWDYVNKCEFVLYLEEAVGTDRAKQLLSNQYY' A
#
# COMPACT_ATOMS: atom_id res chain seq x y z
N MET A 1 5.73 7.65 -14.26
CA MET A 1 6.04 7.06 -12.95
C MET A 1 5.33 5.72 -12.79
N THR A 2 6.04 4.74 -12.27
CA THR A 2 5.42 3.45 -11.93
C THR A 2 4.76 3.55 -10.56
N ASN A 3 3.83 2.63 -10.27
CA ASN A 3 3.19 2.56 -8.95
C ASN A 3 4.21 2.36 -7.83
N ARG A 4 5.27 1.60 -8.13
CA ARG A 4 6.35 1.37 -7.17
C ARG A 4 7.04 2.68 -6.77
N GLU A 5 7.35 3.53 -7.75
CA GLU A 5 8.00 4.81 -7.49
C GLU A 5 7.10 5.75 -6.70
N ILE A 6 5.81 5.77 -7.02
CA ILE A 6 4.85 6.59 -6.29
C ILE A 6 4.83 6.18 -4.82
N ILE A 7 4.74 4.89 -4.54
CA ILE A 7 4.69 4.38 -3.17
C ILE A 7 5.96 4.73 -2.40
N LYS A 8 7.13 4.61 -3.02
CA LYS A 8 8.40 4.93 -2.37
C LYS A 8 8.52 6.40 -1.97
N ASN A 9 7.87 7.29 -2.70
CA ASN A 9 7.97 8.73 -2.47
C ASN A 9 6.89 9.29 -1.54
N LEU A 10 5.91 8.48 -1.15
CA LEU A 10 4.87 8.91 -0.21
C LEU A 10 5.42 8.94 1.21
N ASP A 11 5.05 9.97 1.97
CA ASP A 11 5.33 9.97 3.40
C ASP A 11 4.35 9.03 4.12
N ARG A 12 4.52 8.87 5.43
CA ARG A 12 3.72 7.92 6.20
C ARG A 12 2.22 8.23 6.14
N GLU A 13 1.86 9.48 6.30
CA GLU A 13 0.46 9.89 6.29
C GLU A 13 -0.16 9.71 4.91
N GLN A 14 0.55 10.12 3.86
CA GLN A 14 0.10 9.94 2.48
C GLN A 14 -0.04 8.46 2.15
N LEU A 15 0.88 7.64 2.61
CA LEU A 15 0.84 6.20 2.37
C LEU A 15 -0.37 5.55 3.03
N GLU A 16 -0.68 5.92 4.25
CA GLU A 16 -1.85 5.41 4.96
C GLU A 16 -3.15 5.75 4.21
N ARG A 17 -3.27 6.98 3.73
CA ARG A 17 -4.42 7.41 2.94
C ARG A 17 -4.52 6.66 1.62
N PHE A 18 -3.39 6.44 0.98
CA PHE A 18 -3.34 5.71 -0.28
C PHE A 18 -3.77 4.26 -0.10
N ILE A 19 -3.28 3.60 0.95
CA ILE A 19 -3.68 2.23 1.29
C ILE A 19 -5.20 2.15 1.53
N PHE A 20 -5.73 3.08 2.28
CA PHE A 20 -7.17 3.14 2.54
C PHE A 20 -7.97 3.23 1.23
N ALA A 21 -7.56 4.10 0.33
CA ALA A 21 -8.22 4.26 -0.97
C ALA A 21 -8.14 2.98 -1.80
N VAL A 22 -6.99 2.33 -1.83
CA VAL A 22 -6.80 1.08 -2.57
C VAL A 22 -7.70 -0.03 -2.03
N MET A 23 -7.73 -0.19 -0.71
CA MET A 23 -8.52 -1.26 -0.08
C MET A 23 -10.03 -1.07 -0.28
N ASN A 24 -10.48 0.16 -0.44
CA ASN A 24 -11.90 0.45 -0.59
C ASN A 24 -12.39 0.57 -2.03
N ARG A 25 -11.49 0.84 -2.98
CA ARG A 25 -11.90 1.15 -4.35
C ARG A 25 -11.36 0.22 -5.42
N TRP A 26 -10.22 -0.41 -5.17
CA TRP A 26 -9.57 -1.24 -6.17
C TRP A 26 -10.15 -2.65 -6.18
N ASP A 27 -10.11 -3.31 -7.32
CA ASP A 27 -10.52 -4.70 -7.43
C ASP A 27 -9.46 -5.63 -6.81
N TYR A 28 -9.78 -6.93 -6.73
CA TYR A 28 -8.92 -7.90 -6.06
C TYR A 28 -7.54 -8.02 -6.72
N VAL A 29 -7.50 -8.05 -8.04
CA VAL A 29 -6.24 -8.22 -8.78
C VAL A 29 -5.30 -7.04 -8.54
N ASN A 30 -5.83 -5.83 -8.64
CA ASN A 30 -5.04 -4.62 -8.41
C ASN A 30 -4.60 -4.48 -6.96
N LYS A 31 -5.42 -4.94 -6.01
CA LYS A 31 -5.02 -4.98 -4.60
C LYS A 31 -3.82 -5.89 -4.37
N CYS A 32 -3.81 -7.07 -4.99
CA CYS A 32 -2.70 -8.01 -4.86
C CYS A 32 -1.41 -7.43 -5.42
N GLU A 33 -1.46 -6.79 -6.58
CA GLU A 33 -0.30 -6.12 -7.16
C GLU A 33 0.19 -4.99 -6.24
N PHE A 34 -0.72 -4.22 -5.70
CA PHE A 34 -0.37 -3.14 -4.78
C PHE A 34 0.36 -3.66 -3.54
N VAL A 35 -0.11 -4.77 -2.97
CA VAL A 35 0.54 -5.37 -1.80
C VAL A 35 1.99 -5.75 -2.11
N LEU A 36 2.24 -6.32 -3.29
CA LEU A 36 3.60 -6.66 -3.70
C LEU A 36 4.49 -5.41 -3.81
N TYR A 37 4.00 -4.35 -4.41
CA TYR A 37 4.74 -3.09 -4.52
C TYR A 37 5.00 -2.47 -3.15
N LEU A 38 4.02 -2.55 -2.26
CA LEU A 38 4.16 -2.03 -0.91
C LEU A 38 5.25 -2.78 -0.14
N GLU A 39 5.27 -4.11 -0.23
CA GLU A 39 6.29 -4.92 0.41
C GLU A 39 7.70 -4.58 -0.09
N GLU A 40 7.84 -4.33 -1.40
CA GLU A 40 9.12 -3.91 -1.96
C GLU A 40 9.56 -2.54 -1.48
N ALA A 41 8.60 -1.64 -1.28
CA ALA A 41 8.90 -0.26 -0.91
C ALA A 41 9.25 -0.09 0.58
N VAL A 42 8.53 -0.77 1.46
CA VAL A 42 8.63 -0.55 2.92
C VAL A 42 9.07 -1.79 3.71
N GLY A 43 9.16 -2.94 3.05
CA GLY A 43 9.49 -4.20 3.70
C GLY A 43 8.24 -4.96 4.14
N THR A 44 8.38 -6.29 4.28
CA THR A 44 7.26 -7.18 4.52
C THR A 44 6.56 -6.91 5.85
N ASP A 45 7.33 -6.74 6.93
CA ASP A 45 6.76 -6.52 8.26
C ASP A 45 5.99 -5.21 8.35
N ARG A 46 6.56 -4.15 7.81
CA ARG A 46 5.90 -2.85 7.82
C ARG A 46 4.66 -2.84 6.94
N ALA A 47 4.72 -3.50 5.79
CA ALA A 47 3.57 -3.64 4.92
C ALA A 47 2.42 -4.35 5.62
N LYS A 48 2.70 -5.43 6.35
CA LYS A 48 1.69 -6.15 7.12
C LYS A 48 1.07 -5.28 8.19
N GLN A 49 1.87 -4.48 8.90
CA GLN A 49 1.36 -3.57 9.92
C GLN A 49 0.43 -2.51 9.32
N LEU A 50 0.84 -1.91 8.21
CA LEU A 50 0.05 -0.89 7.54
C LEU A 50 -1.28 -1.44 7.04
N LEU A 51 -1.25 -2.64 6.47
CA LEU A 51 -2.47 -3.29 5.98
C LEU A 51 -3.39 -3.70 7.13
N SER A 52 -2.85 -4.19 8.23
CA SER A 52 -3.64 -4.55 9.41
C SER A 52 -4.38 -3.36 10.00
N ASN A 53 -3.74 -2.20 10.01
CA ASN A 53 -4.36 -0.98 10.54
C ASN A 53 -5.57 -0.54 9.72
N GLN A 54 -5.70 -0.98 8.47
CA GLN A 54 -6.83 -0.63 7.61
C GLN A 54 -8.03 -1.55 7.80
N TYR A 55 -7.84 -2.73 8.40
CA TYR A 55 -8.91 -3.69 8.61
C TYR A 55 -9.57 -3.57 10.00
N TYR A 56 -9.05 -2.71 10.82
CA TYR A 56 -9.59 -2.43 12.15
C TYR A 56 -9.94 -0.94 12.23
#